data_aef556358a761fb331e05ec7daf6e054
#
_entry.id   aef556358a761fb331e05ec7daf6e054
#
_cell.length_a   1.000
_cell.length_b   1.000
_cell.length_c   1.000
_cell.angle_alpha   90.00
_cell.angle_beta   90.00
_cell.angle_gamma   90.00
#
_symmetry.space_group_name_H-M   'P 1'
#
loop_
_entity.id
_entity.type
_entity.pdbx_description
1 polymer ?
#
loop_
_entity_poly.entity_id
_entity_poly.type
_entity_poly.pdbx_seq_one_letter_code
_entity_poly.pdbx_strand_id
1 'polypeptide(L)'
;MITDIDSILAKGLRWPPEKPDEVQNRLTLYKQNENLFDGNHAAVYTGLLRLFHESTAEHQKIVMVLNWHRRLSTLWPDLLIGELPDIKVSDQNQEAINQLLIDTQIWPEAYKAFLDMSRFGTGPMKCYLGDDDLPYAQAIAPSRWFPVSDSSGKISEHVIAWAVGNTLNCEIHRKGEVESRTYDLTNGKISSAAYDINISNDARDAYGIDDFLIIPFKNLTTTTNEWGIDDYTPLDPIIKRLETRLTRLGRILDAHSEPAMGVPADAISKDPNTGAVMFDSSAKVFPMEEGQQPPVYITWDGQLSASFQEIAFLMDQLYALSETCPQAFGQSISGTAESGTSLRLRMMAPLKRVERLRLNIDPALKKLVWTLAKLGNINLEPQ
;
A
#
# COMPACT_ATOMS: atom_id res chain seq x y z
N MET A 1 14.15 17.37 4.10
CA MET A 1 14.95 16.69 3.04
C MET A 1 16.32 16.36 3.57
N ILE A 2 16.91 15.25 3.14
CA ILE A 2 18.31 14.92 3.49
C ILE A 2 19.20 15.81 2.63
N THR A 3 20.04 16.61 3.26
CA THR A 3 20.99 17.51 2.56
C THR A 3 22.42 17.01 2.61
N ASP A 4 22.67 16.01 3.46
CA ASP A 4 23.96 15.35 3.64
C ASP A 4 23.70 13.90 4.03
N ILE A 5 24.38 12.96 3.35
CA ILE A 5 24.22 11.53 3.62
C ILE A 5 24.78 11.13 4.98
N ASP A 6 25.82 11.80 5.45
CA ASP A 6 26.42 11.52 6.75
C ASP A 6 25.48 11.85 7.92
N SER A 7 24.44 12.66 7.67
CA SER A 7 23.37 12.89 8.65
C SER A 7 22.60 11.64 9.03
N ILE A 8 22.65 10.58 8.23
CA ILE A 8 21.98 9.31 8.47
C ILE A 8 22.93 8.10 8.55
N LEU A 9 24.18 8.22 8.09
CA LEU A 9 25.14 7.12 8.02
C LEU A 9 26.37 7.28 8.93
N ALA A 10 26.44 8.34 9.74
CA ALA A 10 27.59 8.56 10.60
C ALA A 10 27.67 7.58 11.78
N LYS A 11 28.90 7.33 12.25
CA LYS A 11 29.16 6.51 13.43
C LYS A 11 28.35 6.97 14.65
N GLY A 12 27.71 6.02 15.32
CA GLY A 12 26.89 6.26 16.50
C GLY A 12 25.42 6.53 16.21
N LEU A 13 25.05 6.76 14.95
CA LEU A 13 23.64 6.92 14.54
C LEU A 13 22.93 5.57 14.54
N ARG A 14 21.63 5.63 14.77
CA ARG A 14 20.76 4.46 14.76
C ARG A 14 20.30 4.12 13.36
N TRP A 15 20.15 2.83 13.09
CA TRP A 15 19.58 2.31 11.85
C TRP A 15 18.34 1.43 12.17
N PRO A 16 17.20 1.60 11.49
CA PRO A 16 16.87 2.65 10.51
C PRO A 16 16.99 4.07 11.11
N PRO A 17 17.23 5.10 10.27
CA PRO A 17 17.50 6.45 10.77
C PRO A 17 16.28 7.04 11.48
N GLU A 18 16.52 7.56 12.69
CA GLU A 18 15.50 8.26 13.50
C GLU A 18 15.52 9.77 13.25
N LYS A 19 16.54 10.28 12.58
CA LYS A 19 16.69 11.69 12.22
C LYS A 19 17.21 11.82 10.79
N PRO A 20 16.91 12.89 10.08
CA PRO A 20 15.97 13.97 10.50
C PRO A 20 14.54 13.46 10.66
N ASP A 21 13.71 14.18 11.42
CA ASP A 21 12.33 13.78 11.75
C ASP A 21 11.48 13.48 10.51
N GLU A 22 11.73 14.15 9.40
CA GLU A 22 11.06 13.87 8.13
C GLU A 22 11.31 12.44 7.62
N VAL A 23 12.54 11.93 7.79
CA VAL A 23 12.89 10.55 7.39
C VAL A 23 12.20 9.56 8.30
N GLN A 24 12.22 9.79 9.61
CA GLN A 24 11.53 8.96 10.58
C GLN A 24 10.02 8.93 10.33
N ASN A 25 9.40 10.08 10.11
CA ASN A 25 7.97 10.20 9.83
C ASN A 25 7.61 9.45 8.55
N ARG A 26 8.43 9.56 7.50
CA ARG A 26 8.26 8.82 6.24
C ARG A 26 8.33 7.31 6.45
N LEU A 27 9.36 6.82 7.14
CA LEU A 27 9.51 5.39 7.42
C LEU A 27 8.38 4.85 8.29
N THR A 28 7.90 5.64 9.25
CA THR A 28 6.74 5.31 10.08
C THR A 28 5.46 5.19 9.24
N LEU A 29 5.21 6.15 8.35
CA LEU A 29 4.09 6.12 7.41
C LEU A 29 4.18 4.90 6.48
N TYR A 30 5.35 4.60 5.94
CA TYR A 30 5.55 3.43 5.08
C TYR A 30 5.22 2.12 5.81
N LYS A 31 5.61 2.00 7.08
CA LYS A 31 5.28 0.83 7.89
C LYS A 31 3.77 0.71 8.16
N GLN A 32 3.08 1.84 8.37
CA GLN A 32 1.63 1.87 8.49
C GLN A 32 0.96 1.42 7.18
N ASN A 33 1.41 1.95 6.05
CA ASN A 33 0.87 1.61 4.72
C ASN A 33 1.13 0.14 4.34
N GLU A 34 2.26 -0.45 4.74
CA GLU A 34 2.48 -1.91 4.63
C GLU A 34 1.42 -2.70 5.40
N ASN A 35 1.19 -2.37 6.67
CA ASN A 35 0.17 -3.04 7.48
C ASN A 35 -1.22 -2.91 6.86
N LEU A 36 -1.58 -1.73 6.33
CA LEU A 36 -2.86 -1.50 5.66
C LEU A 36 -2.99 -2.33 4.37
N PHE A 37 -1.94 -2.39 3.56
CA PHE A 37 -1.93 -3.22 2.36
C PHE A 37 -2.06 -4.71 2.67
N ASP A 38 -1.38 -5.18 3.72
CA ASP A 38 -1.39 -6.58 4.14
C ASP A 38 -2.68 -7.00 4.85
N GLY A 39 -3.60 -6.06 5.11
CA GLY A 39 -4.86 -6.31 5.80
C GLY A 39 -4.74 -6.29 7.32
N ASN A 40 -3.59 -5.90 7.87
CA ASN A 40 -3.38 -5.79 9.32
C ASN A 40 -3.86 -4.43 9.85
N HIS A 41 -5.12 -4.07 9.55
CA HIS A 41 -5.68 -2.75 9.86
C HIS A 41 -5.81 -2.49 11.37
N ALA A 42 -5.99 -3.52 12.17
CA ALA A 42 -6.05 -3.38 13.63
C ALA A 42 -4.74 -2.84 14.24
N ALA A 43 -3.59 -3.08 13.60
CA ALA A 43 -2.31 -2.53 14.03
C ALA A 43 -2.20 -1.00 13.81
N VAL A 44 -2.97 -0.45 12.85
CA VAL A 44 -2.96 0.98 12.48
C VAL A 44 -4.18 1.70 13.05
N TYR A 45 -5.34 1.09 12.96
CA TYR A 45 -6.60 1.69 13.39
C TYR A 45 -6.91 1.36 14.85
N THR A 46 -6.50 2.22 15.76
CA THR A 46 -6.69 2.04 17.21
C THR A 46 -8.15 1.76 17.62
N GLY A 47 -9.13 2.27 16.86
CA GLY A 47 -10.54 1.99 17.08
C GLY A 47 -10.92 0.54 16.85
N LEU A 48 -10.34 -0.12 15.84
CA LEU A 48 -10.52 -1.55 15.57
C LEU A 48 -9.81 -2.40 16.62
N LEU A 49 -8.57 -2.02 16.97
CA LEU A 49 -7.81 -2.70 18.03
C LEU A 49 -8.55 -2.66 19.36
N ARG A 50 -9.12 -1.50 19.73
CA ARG A 50 -9.94 -1.36 20.95
C ARG A 50 -11.16 -2.28 20.90
N LEU A 51 -11.90 -2.33 19.79
CA LEU A 51 -13.04 -3.23 19.63
C LEU A 51 -12.63 -4.70 19.82
N PHE A 52 -11.46 -5.10 19.31
CA PHE A 52 -10.92 -6.43 19.48
C PHE A 52 -10.65 -6.76 20.96
N HIS A 53 -9.99 -5.86 21.70
CA HIS A 53 -9.62 -6.08 23.09
C HIS A 53 -10.78 -6.00 24.09
N GLU A 54 -11.80 -5.19 23.79
CA GLU A 54 -12.99 -5.05 24.66
C GLU A 54 -13.93 -6.27 24.60
N SER A 55 -13.70 -7.19 23.65
CA SER A 55 -14.57 -8.35 23.46
C SER A 55 -14.12 -9.53 24.31
N THR A 56 -15.04 -10.07 25.12
CA THR A 56 -14.80 -11.23 25.99
C THR A 56 -15.10 -12.56 25.29
N ALA A 57 -16.08 -12.59 24.39
CA ALA A 57 -16.46 -13.78 23.64
C ALA A 57 -15.64 -13.90 22.33
N GLU A 58 -15.24 -15.11 21.96
CA GLU A 58 -14.42 -15.39 20.77
C GLU A 58 -15.05 -14.86 19.48
N HIS A 59 -16.36 -15.07 19.27
CA HIS A 59 -17.07 -14.58 18.09
C HIS A 59 -17.11 -13.04 17.99
N GLN A 60 -16.98 -12.32 19.11
CA GLN A 60 -16.93 -10.86 19.13
C GLN A 60 -15.54 -10.29 18.87
N LYS A 61 -14.51 -11.12 18.81
CA LYS A 61 -13.15 -10.70 18.46
C LYS A 61 -12.94 -10.54 16.96
N ILE A 62 -13.94 -10.90 16.15
CA ILE A 62 -13.86 -10.72 14.70
C ILE A 62 -13.91 -9.24 14.38
N VAL A 63 -12.91 -8.80 13.62
CA VAL A 63 -12.82 -7.46 13.05
C VAL A 63 -12.99 -7.58 11.53
N MET A 64 -13.94 -6.83 10.98
CA MET A 64 -14.19 -6.84 9.54
C MET A 64 -13.22 -5.89 8.84
N VAL A 65 -12.36 -6.45 8.01
CA VAL A 65 -11.40 -5.73 7.18
C VAL A 65 -11.80 -5.88 5.71
N LEU A 66 -12.03 -4.77 5.03
CA LEU A 66 -12.40 -4.77 3.61
C LEU A 66 -11.19 -4.68 2.68
N ASN A 67 -10.02 -4.35 3.21
CA ASN A 67 -8.75 -4.18 2.50
C ASN A 67 -8.85 -3.36 1.18
N TRP A 68 -9.52 -2.22 1.23
CA TRP A 68 -9.60 -1.28 0.12
C TRP A 68 -8.24 -0.75 -0.31
N HIS A 69 -7.31 -0.62 0.63
CA HIS A 69 -5.94 -0.18 0.37
C HIS A 69 -5.26 -1.05 -0.70
N ARG A 70 -5.30 -2.38 -0.50
CA ARG A 70 -4.76 -3.32 -1.47
C ARG A 70 -5.46 -3.23 -2.81
N ARG A 71 -6.79 -3.16 -2.78
CA ARG A 71 -7.60 -3.15 -3.99
C ARG A 71 -7.36 -1.89 -4.84
N LEU A 72 -7.22 -0.74 -4.19
CA LEU A 72 -6.89 0.52 -4.87
C LEU A 72 -5.46 0.51 -5.43
N SER A 73 -4.49 0.03 -4.65
CA SER A 73 -3.10 -0.01 -5.10
C SER A 73 -2.88 -0.93 -6.29
N THR A 74 -3.61 -2.03 -6.41
CA THR A 74 -3.51 -2.93 -7.57
C THR A 74 -4.21 -2.37 -8.81
N LEU A 75 -5.24 -1.55 -8.64
CA LEU A 75 -5.98 -0.97 -9.75
C LEU A 75 -5.12 -0.09 -10.66
N TRP A 76 -4.23 0.71 -10.09
CA TRP A 76 -3.45 1.68 -10.88
C TRP A 76 -2.40 1.01 -11.76
N PRO A 77 -1.56 0.07 -11.30
CA PRO A 77 -0.70 -0.71 -12.17
C PRO A 77 -1.48 -1.47 -13.26
N ASP A 78 -2.63 -2.07 -12.90
CA ASP A 78 -3.49 -2.78 -13.86
C ASP A 78 -3.98 -1.86 -14.98
N LEU A 79 -4.32 -0.61 -14.68
CA LEU A 79 -4.75 0.38 -15.68
C LEU A 79 -3.59 1.03 -16.44
N LEU A 80 -2.39 1.07 -15.87
CA LEU A 80 -1.21 1.68 -16.47
C LEU A 80 -0.48 0.74 -17.45
N ILE A 81 -0.34 -0.52 -17.09
CA ILE A 81 0.44 -1.52 -17.83
C ILE A 81 -0.29 -2.86 -18.01
N GLY A 82 -1.60 -2.91 -17.79
CA GLY A 82 -2.41 -4.12 -18.07
C GLY A 82 -2.38 -4.51 -19.56
N GLU A 83 -2.29 -3.52 -20.43
CA GLU A 83 -1.77 -3.66 -21.80
C GLU A 83 -0.37 -3.09 -21.81
N LEU A 84 0.61 -3.90 -22.22
CA LEU A 84 2.01 -3.46 -22.23
C LEU A 84 2.19 -2.23 -23.13
N PRO A 85 2.89 -1.20 -22.65
CA PRO A 85 3.16 0.00 -23.46
C PRO A 85 3.94 -0.34 -24.73
N ASP A 86 3.52 0.23 -25.85
CA ASP A 86 4.24 0.14 -27.11
C ASP A 86 5.38 1.17 -27.10
N ILE A 87 6.61 0.69 -26.92
CA ILE A 87 7.82 1.51 -26.90
C ILE A 87 8.33 1.66 -28.34
N LYS A 88 8.16 2.84 -28.92
CA LYS A 88 8.62 3.17 -30.27
C LYS A 88 9.94 3.89 -30.25
N VAL A 89 10.87 3.38 -31.01
CA VAL A 89 12.19 3.99 -31.28
C VAL A 89 12.40 4.06 -32.81
N SER A 90 13.57 4.52 -33.26
CA SER A 90 13.89 4.44 -34.67
C SER A 90 13.86 3.00 -35.19
N ASP A 91 13.39 2.79 -36.43
CA ASP A 91 13.20 1.45 -37.03
C ASP A 91 14.46 0.58 -36.91
N GLN A 92 15.64 1.17 -37.01
CA GLN A 92 16.92 0.48 -36.90
C GLN A 92 17.14 -0.20 -35.53
N ASN A 93 16.60 0.37 -34.45
CA ASN A 93 16.82 -0.10 -33.08
C ASN A 93 15.57 -0.79 -32.48
N GLN A 94 14.45 -0.83 -33.22
CA GLN A 94 13.18 -1.30 -32.65
C GLN A 94 13.25 -2.77 -32.20
N GLU A 95 13.84 -3.65 -33.01
CA GLU A 95 13.96 -5.06 -32.68
C GLU A 95 14.88 -5.28 -31.47
N ALA A 96 16.01 -4.57 -31.41
CA ALA A 96 16.94 -4.64 -30.27
C ALA A 96 16.28 -4.16 -28.96
N ILE A 97 15.48 -3.11 -29.01
CA ILE A 97 14.73 -2.63 -27.84
C ILE A 97 13.65 -3.62 -27.43
N ASN A 98 12.91 -4.18 -28.37
CA ASN A 98 11.89 -5.19 -28.03
C ASN A 98 12.52 -6.41 -27.33
N GLN A 99 13.67 -6.88 -27.84
CA GLN A 99 14.40 -7.99 -27.22
C GLN A 99 14.93 -7.60 -25.84
N LEU A 100 15.52 -6.40 -25.69
CA LEU A 100 15.99 -5.90 -24.41
C LEU A 100 14.86 -5.87 -23.36
N LEU A 101 13.67 -5.39 -23.71
CA LEU A 101 12.52 -5.32 -22.79
C LEU A 101 12.05 -6.71 -22.35
N ILE A 102 12.19 -7.73 -23.20
CA ILE A 102 11.89 -9.11 -22.88
C ILE A 102 12.96 -9.68 -21.92
N ASP A 103 14.22 -9.53 -22.28
CA ASP A 103 15.36 -10.12 -21.54
C ASP A 103 15.49 -9.52 -20.15
N THR A 104 15.28 -8.22 -20.01
CA THR A 104 15.35 -7.50 -18.72
C THR A 104 14.15 -7.75 -17.82
N GLN A 105 13.07 -8.38 -18.31
CA GLN A 105 11.81 -8.56 -17.58
C GLN A 105 11.32 -7.27 -16.88
N ILE A 106 11.42 -6.15 -17.57
CA ILE A 106 11.16 -4.81 -17.01
C ILE A 106 9.75 -4.65 -16.45
N TRP A 107 8.75 -5.29 -17.08
CA TRP A 107 7.35 -5.07 -16.75
C TRP A 107 6.93 -5.59 -15.37
N PRO A 108 7.36 -6.79 -14.93
CA PRO A 108 7.14 -7.24 -13.54
C PRO A 108 7.76 -6.29 -12.50
N GLU A 109 8.95 -5.76 -12.77
CA GLU A 109 9.59 -4.80 -11.87
C GLU A 109 8.90 -3.42 -11.90
N ALA A 110 8.49 -2.94 -13.08
CA ALA A 110 7.69 -1.73 -13.21
C ALA A 110 6.34 -1.83 -12.49
N TYR A 111 5.69 -3.00 -12.55
CA TYR A 111 4.46 -3.27 -11.79
C TYR A 111 4.67 -3.08 -10.29
N LYS A 112 5.77 -3.63 -9.74
CA LYS A 112 6.14 -3.45 -8.32
C LYS A 112 6.37 -1.98 -7.98
N ALA A 113 7.10 -1.25 -8.84
CA ALA A 113 7.35 0.17 -8.64
C ALA A 113 6.06 1.01 -8.68
N PHE A 114 5.12 0.71 -9.59
CA PHE A 114 3.83 1.39 -9.67
C PHE A 114 2.91 1.04 -8.49
N LEU A 115 2.99 -0.20 -8.00
CA LEU A 115 2.31 -0.60 -6.77
C LEU A 115 2.84 0.21 -5.58
N ASP A 116 4.16 0.32 -5.45
CA ASP A 116 4.80 1.10 -4.38
C ASP A 116 4.56 2.60 -4.53
N MET A 117 4.45 3.11 -5.76
CA MET A 117 4.03 4.49 -6.03
C MET A 117 2.65 4.79 -5.43
N SER A 118 1.69 3.87 -5.53
CA SER A 118 0.38 4.01 -4.89
C SER A 118 0.47 3.92 -3.36
N ARG A 119 1.23 2.96 -2.84
CA ARG A 119 1.35 2.68 -1.40
C ARG A 119 2.14 3.75 -0.63
N PHE A 120 3.19 4.30 -1.25
CA PHE A 120 4.19 5.13 -0.58
C PHE A 120 4.39 6.50 -1.23
N GLY A 121 3.71 6.78 -2.34
CA GLY A 121 3.86 8.01 -3.13
C GLY A 121 4.98 7.95 -4.16
N THR A 122 5.94 7.04 -4.00
CA THR A 122 7.08 6.86 -4.92
C THR A 122 7.46 5.39 -5.02
N GLY A 123 7.78 4.93 -6.23
CA GLY A 123 8.37 3.61 -6.52
C GLY A 123 9.68 3.78 -7.29
N PRO A 124 10.84 3.77 -6.63
CA PRO A 124 12.13 3.90 -7.31
C PRO A 124 12.53 2.60 -8.00
N MET A 125 13.12 2.71 -9.19
CA MET A 125 13.75 1.61 -9.91
C MET A 125 15.24 1.89 -10.11
N LYS A 126 16.08 0.86 -9.97
CA LYS A 126 17.52 0.88 -10.22
C LYS A 126 17.82 0.17 -11.53
N CYS A 127 18.60 0.80 -12.41
CA CYS A 127 19.24 0.13 -13.54
C CYS A 127 20.65 -0.29 -13.17
N TYR A 128 21.07 -1.47 -13.58
CA TYR A 128 22.42 -2.00 -13.31
C TYR A 128 22.78 -3.08 -14.34
N LEU A 129 24.06 -3.42 -14.40
CA LEU A 129 24.55 -4.60 -15.14
C LEU A 129 24.64 -5.78 -14.19
N GLY A 130 24.15 -6.93 -14.64
CA GLY A 130 24.33 -8.20 -13.95
C GLY A 130 25.76 -8.74 -14.12
N ASP A 131 26.05 -9.85 -13.42
CA ASP A 131 27.34 -10.56 -13.55
C ASP A 131 27.54 -11.16 -14.94
N ASP A 132 26.49 -11.21 -15.74
CA ASP A 132 26.43 -11.68 -17.13
C ASP A 132 26.59 -10.56 -18.17
N ASP A 133 26.92 -9.35 -17.72
CA ASP A 133 27.04 -8.12 -18.51
C ASP A 133 25.72 -7.71 -19.21
N LEU A 134 24.57 -8.26 -18.78
CA LEU A 134 23.26 -7.84 -19.29
C LEU A 134 22.69 -6.72 -18.40
N PRO A 135 21.96 -5.76 -19.02
CA PRO A 135 21.29 -4.70 -18.27
C PRO A 135 20.02 -5.23 -17.58
N TYR A 136 19.82 -4.80 -16.35
CA TYR A 136 18.63 -5.12 -15.54
C TYR A 136 18.02 -3.87 -14.94
N ALA A 137 16.71 -3.96 -14.69
CA ALA A 137 15.99 -2.99 -13.87
C ALA A 137 15.35 -3.71 -12.69
N GLN A 138 15.45 -3.11 -11.51
CA GLN A 138 14.90 -3.64 -10.27
C GLN A 138 14.13 -2.58 -9.51
N ALA A 139 12.92 -2.89 -9.05
CA ALA A 139 12.18 -2.06 -8.12
C ALA A 139 12.85 -2.08 -6.74
N ILE A 140 13.07 -0.90 -6.17
CA ILE A 140 13.68 -0.71 -4.86
C ILE A 140 12.60 -0.34 -3.86
N ALA A 141 12.56 -1.03 -2.72
CA ALA A 141 11.63 -0.67 -1.66
C ALA A 141 11.85 0.80 -1.23
N PRO A 142 10.80 1.65 -1.24
CA PRO A 142 10.94 3.06 -0.89
C PRO A 142 11.50 3.32 0.52
N SER A 143 11.35 2.36 1.43
CA SER A 143 11.93 2.40 2.77
C SER A 143 13.47 2.26 2.80
N ARG A 144 14.08 1.77 1.71
CA ARG A 144 15.53 1.65 1.53
C ARG A 144 16.14 2.78 0.71
N TRP A 145 15.31 3.66 0.14
CA TRP A 145 15.75 4.72 -0.73
C TRP A 145 15.74 6.08 -0.01
N PHE A 146 16.90 6.76 -0.01
CA PHE A 146 17.15 8.00 0.69
C PHE A 146 17.79 9.01 -0.28
N PRO A 147 17.00 9.76 -1.07
CA PRO A 147 17.57 10.77 -1.94
C PRO A 147 18.05 11.98 -1.13
N VAL A 148 19.19 12.50 -1.55
CA VAL A 148 19.86 13.69 -1.01
C VAL A 148 19.60 14.85 -1.95
N SER A 149 19.22 16.00 -1.41
CA SER A 149 18.96 17.21 -2.19
C SER A 149 20.02 18.27 -1.90
N ASP A 150 20.36 19.00 -2.94
CA ASP A 150 21.22 20.18 -2.80
C ASP A 150 20.48 21.37 -2.15
N SER A 151 21.18 22.50 -2.01
CA SER A 151 20.60 23.73 -1.44
C SER A 151 19.49 24.35 -2.30
N SER A 152 19.36 23.96 -3.56
CA SER A 152 18.27 24.38 -4.46
C SER A 152 17.05 23.47 -4.39
N GLY A 153 17.11 22.38 -3.60
CA GLY A 153 16.06 21.37 -3.49
C GLY A 153 16.12 20.30 -4.59
N LYS A 154 17.09 20.36 -5.51
CA LYS A 154 17.25 19.32 -6.54
C LYS A 154 18.00 18.12 -5.98
N ILE A 155 17.60 16.92 -6.40
CA ILE A 155 18.28 15.69 -6.02
C ILE A 155 19.69 15.70 -6.59
N SER A 156 20.69 15.62 -5.71
CA SER A 156 22.12 15.51 -6.04
C SER A 156 22.61 14.07 -5.98
N GLU A 157 22.01 13.23 -5.12
CA GLU A 157 22.38 11.84 -4.94
C GLU A 157 21.14 10.99 -4.65
N HIS A 158 21.16 9.74 -5.10
CA HIS A 158 20.21 8.71 -4.67
C HIS A 158 20.95 7.67 -3.84
N VAL A 159 20.52 7.48 -2.61
CA VAL A 159 21.13 6.49 -1.71
C VAL A 159 20.20 5.34 -1.52
N ILE A 160 20.68 4.12 -1.70
CA ILE A 160 20.01 2.89 -1.32
C ILE A 160 20.76 2.31 -0.13
N ALA A 161 20.06 2.06 1.00
CA ALA A 161 20.71 1.49 2.16
C ALA A 161 19.84 0.40 2.80
N TRP A 162 20.47 -0.72 3.16
CA TRP A 162 19.81 -1.88 3.75
C TRP A 162 20.72 -2.65 4.69
N ALA A 163 20.15 -3.19 5.74
CA ALA A 163 20.88 -4.00 6.71
C ALA A 163 20.71 -5.50 6.42
N VAL A 164 21.81 -6.24 6.54
CA VAL A 164 21.83 -7.71 6.50
C VAL A 164 22.61 -8.20 7.72
N GLY A 165 21.92 -8.79 8.68
CA GLY A 165 22.54 -9.17 9.96
C GLY A 165 23.08 -7.95 10.69
N ASN A 166 24.38 -7.96 10.95
CA ASN A 166 25.11 -6.87 11.62
C ASN A 166 25.82 -5.93 10.64
N THR A 167 25.46 -5.96 9.38
CA THR A 167 26.11 -5.16 8.33
C THR A 167 25.07 -4.26 7.67
N LEU A 168 25.41 -2.98 7.51
CA LEU A 168 24.68 -2.01 6.73
C LEU A 168 25.40 -1.78 5.41
N ASN A 169 24.73 -2.12 4.31
CA ASN A 169 25.21 -1.87 2.96
C ASN A 169 24.55 -0.59 2.44
N CYS A 170 25.31 0.18 1.69
CA CYS A 170 24.88 1.45 1.14
C CYS A 170 25.45 1.63 -0.27
N GLU A 171 24.58 1.98 -1.22
CA GLU A 171 24.94 2.42 -2.56
C GLU A 171 24.56 3.88 -2.73
N ILE A 172 25.52 4.72 -3.09
CA ILE A 172 25.32 6.15 -3.37
C ILE A 172 25.48 6.35 -4.87
N HIS A 173 24.37 6.68 -5.52
CA HIS A 173 24.32 6.93 -6.95
C HIS A 173 24.37 8.42 -7.21
N ARG A 174 25.45 8.87 -7.83
CA ARG A 174 25.64 10.21 -8.42
C ARG A 174 25.48 10.11 -9.94
N LYS A 175 25.52 11.23 -10.60
CA LYS A 175 25.49 11.24 -12.07
C LYS A 175 26.72 10.57 -12.63
N GLY A 176 26.52 9.43 -13.30
CA GLY A 176 27.57 8.62 -13.91
C GLY A 176 28.50 7.89 -12.97
N GLU A 177 28.24 7.92 -11.66
CA GLU A 177 29.09 7.32 -10.62
C GLU A 177 28.24 6.55 -9.61
N VAL A 178 28.75 5.40 -9.15
CA VAL A 178 28.16 4.62 -8.07
C VAL A 178 29.23 4.34 -7.03
N GLU A 179 28.97 4.72 -5.79
CA GLU A 179 29.84 4.45 -4.64
C GLU A 179 29.16 3.46 -3.72
N SER A 180 29.81 2.34 -3.43
CA SER A 180 29.34 1.35 -2.44
C SER A 180 30.10 1.55 -1.14
N ARG A 181 29.37 1.53 -0.01
CA ARG A 181 29.93 1.61 1.34
C ARG A 181 29.34 0.53 2.22
N THR A 182 30.16 -0.02 3.12
CA THR A 182 29.74 -1.01 4.10
C THR A 182 30.09 -0.53 5.52
N TYR A 183 29.16 -0.71 6.44
CA TYR A 183 29.29 -0.30 7.85
C TYR A 183 28.90 -1.46 8.76
N ASP A 184 29.55 -1.54 9.93
CA ASP A 184 29.14 -2.46 10.99
C ASP A 184 27.97 -1.89 11.79
N LEU A 185 27.03 -2.77 12.14
CA LEU A 185 25.91 -2.47 13.05
C LEU A 185 26.08 -3.23 14.37
N THR A 186 26.00 -2.52 15.49
CA THR A 186 25.96 -3.11 16.82
C THR A 186 24.77 -2.58 17.58
N ASN A 187 23.86 -3.47 17.98
CA ASN A 187 22.60 -3.10 18.66
C ASN A 187 21.79 -2.03 17.90
N GLY A 188 21.75 -2.13 16.57
CA GLY A 188 21.05 -1.18 15.71
C GLY A 188 21.69 0.19 15.57
N LYS A 189 22.97 0.34 15.96
CA LYS A 189 23.76 1.56 15.76
C LYS A 189 24.94 1.29 14.84
N ILE A 190 25.28 2.27 14.03
CA ILE A 190 26.46 2.26 13.19
C ILE A 190 27.68 2.36 14.14
N SER A 191 28.51 1.31 14.18
CA SER A 191 29.60 1.17 15.17
C SER A 191 30.96 1.61 14.66
N SER A 192 31.16 1.62 13.34
CA SER A 192 32.40 2.04 12.68
C SER A 192 32.11 3.02 11.54
N ALA A 193 33.15 3.71 11.06
CA ALA A 193 33.09 4.35 9.75
C ALA A 193 33.01 3.28 8.65
N ALA A 194 32.65 3.68 7.43
CA ALA A 194 32.63 2.77 6.29
C ALA A 194 34.03 2.10 6.17
N TYR A 195 34.05 0.77 6.07
CA TYR A 195 35.31 0.00 6.01
C TYR A 195 35.53 -0.61 4.62
N ASP A 196 34.52 -0.70 3.80
CA ASP A 196 34.65 -1.12 2.42
C ASP A 196 34.00 -0.04 1.54
N ILE A 197 34.81 0.65 0.76
CA ILE A 197 34.42 1.72 -0.12
C ILE A 197 34.89 1.37 -1.52
N ASN A 198 33.97 1.22 -2.45
CA ASN A 198 34.26 1.01 -3.85
C ASN A 198 33.53 2.08 -4.69
N ILE A 199 34.25 2.71 -5.60
CA ILE A 199 33.72 3.73 -6.50
C ILE A 199 33.87 3.23 -7.93
N SER A 200 32.75 3.18 -8.66
CA SER A 200 32.72 2.88 -10.08
C SER A 200 32.19 4.07 -10.87
N ASN A 201 32.92 4.44 -11.91
CA ASN A 201 32.54 5.42 -12.92
C ASN A 201 32.10 4.76 -14.22
N ASP A 202 31.91 3.46 -14.26
CA ASP A 202 31.63 2.69 -15.46
C ASP A 202 30.40 3.22 -16.22
N ALA A 203 29.38 3.71 -15.49
CA ALA A 203 28.20 4.30 -16.12
C ALA A 203 28.57 5.45 -17.05
N ARG A 204 29.50 6.34 -16.66
CA ARG A 204 29.99 7.45 -17.48
C ARG A 204 31.02 6.98 -18.49
N ASP A 205 32.06 6.28 -18.06
CA ASP A 205 33.27 6.02 -18.83
C ASP A 205 33.07 4.92 -19.87
N ALA A 206 32.35 3.85 -19.51
CA ALA A 206 32.10 2.72 -20.41
C ALA A 206 30.81 2.89 -21.24
N TYR A 207 29.74 3.49 -20.68
CA TYR A 207 28.42 3.54 -21.30
C TYR A 207 27.94 4.95 -21.67
N GLY A 208 28.69 5.99 -21.34
CA GLY A 208 28.38 7.38 -21.65
C GLY A 208 27.11 7.88 -20.97
N ILE A 209 26.80 7.36 -19.77
CA ILE A 209 25.63 7.76 -18.98
C ILE A 209 26.09 8.79 -17.94
N ASP A 210 25.86 10.07 -18.20
CA ASP A 210 26.09 11.16 -17.23
C ASP A 210 24.79 11.54 -16.53
N ASP A 211 24.09 10.57 -16.00
CA ASP A 211 22.83 10.71 -15.28
C ASP A 211 22.70 9.64 -14.18
N PHE A 212 21.62 9.71 -13.40
CA PHE A 212 21.36 8.75 -12.34
C PHE A 212 20.87 7.40 -12.90
N LEU A 213 21.35 6.31 -12.32
CA LEU A 213 20.88 4.96 -12.57
C LEU A 213 19.62 4.61 -11.76
N ILE A 214 19.19 5.49 -10.86
CA ILE A 214 17.95 5.35 -10.09
C ILE A 214 16.92 6.30 -10.65
N ILE A 215 15.76 5.75 -11.00
CA ILE A 215 14.65 6.46 -11.62
C ILE A 215 13.43 6.30 -10.74
N PRO A 216 13.01 7.34 -10.00
CA PRO A 216 11.82 7.30 -9.17
C PRO A 216 10.56 7.55 -10.00
N PHE A 217 9.60 6.64 -9.92
CA PHE A 217 8.24 6.85 -10.38
C PHE A 217 7.44 7.49 -9.24
N LYS A 218 6.86 8.65 -9.50
CA LYS A 218 6.17 9.45 -8.48
C LYS A 218 4.67 9.48 -8.75
N ASN A 219 3.88 9.32 -7.69
CA ASN A 219 2.44 9.55 -7.72
C ASN A 219 2.15 11.06 -7.85
N LEU A 220 1.10 11.56 -7.25
CA LEU A 220 0.78 12.98 -7.25
C LEU A 220 1.85 13.78 -6.49
N THR A 221 2.50 14.70 -7.19
CA THR A 221 3.49 15.61 -6.59
C THR A 221 2.92 17.01 -6.47
N THR A 222 3.41 17.77 -5.49
CA THR A 222 3.07 19.18 -5.29
C THR A 222 4.34 19.99 -5.08
N THR A 223 4.25 21.31 -5.12
CA THR A 223 5.39 22.20 -4.85
C THR A 223 5.97 22.05 -3.45
N THR A 224 5.21 21.51 -2.50
CA THR A 224 5.62 21.27 -1.12
C THR A 224 5.92 19.80 -0.83
N ASN A 225 5.53 18.89 -1.71
CA ASN A 225 5.80 17.46 -1.60
C ASN A 225 6.22 16.89 -2.95
N GLU A 226 7.51 16.91 -3.21
CA GLU A 226 8.11 16.34 -4.43
C GLU A 226 8.30 14.82 -4.38
N TRP A 227 8.11 14.20 -3.19
CA TRP A 227 8.24 12.75 -3.00
C TRP A 227 7.09 11.97 -3.62
N GLY A 228 5.96 12.62 -3.78
CA GLY A 228 4.69 12.02 -4.12
C GLY A 228 3.83 11.75 -2.88
N ILE A 229 2.54 11.84 -3.06
CA ILE A 229 1.51 11.58 -2.04
C ILE A 229 1.01 10.16 -2.25
N ASP A 230 0.96 9.36 -1.19
CA ASP A 230 0.36 8.03 -1.22
C ASP A 230 -1.16 8.11 -1.39
N ASP A 231 -1.75 7.00 -1.81
CA ASP A 231 -3.20 6.93 -2.04
C ASP A 231 -3.99 6.64 -0.76
N TYR A 232 -3.32 6.29 0.34
CA TYR A 232 -3.95 5.83 1.58
C TYR A 232 -4.32 6.98 2.50
N THR A 233 -3.37 7.88 2.76
CA THR A 233 -3.55 8.99 3.70
C THR A 233 -4.86 9.76 3.50
N PRO A 234 -5.29 10.12 2.27
CA PRO A 234 -6.56 10.83 2.07
C PRO A 234 -7.80 9.97 2.32
N LEU A 235 -7.70 8.65 2.22
CA LEU A 235 -8.82 7.71 2.28
C LEU A 235 -8.96 7.02 3.65
N ASP A 236 -7.88 6.98 4.44
CA ASP A 236 -7.83 6.34 5.75
C ASP A 236 -9.00 6.71 6.68
N PRO A 237 -9.40 7.99 6.81
CA PRO A 237 -10.50 8.33 7.71
C PRO A 237 -11.83 7.66 7.32
N ILE A 238 -12.09 7.52 6.03
CA ILE A 238 -13.32 6.90 5.50
C ILE A 238 -13.25 5.38 5.66
N ILE A 239 -12.14 4.76 5.25
CA ILE A 239 -11.97 3.30 5.34
C ILE A 239 -12.04 2.86 6.81
N LYS A 240 -11.34 3.55 7.69
CA LYS A 240 -11.39 3.32 9.14
C LYS A 240 -12.82 3.41 9.70
N ARG A 241 -13.59 4.42 9.27
CA ARG A 241 -14.99 4.59 9.70
C ARG A 241 -15.85 3.45 9.17
N LEU A 242 -15.70 3.08 7.90
CA LEU A 242 -16.44 2.02 7.24
C LEU A 242 -16.21 0.67 7.94
N GLU A 243 -14.97 0.27 8.17
CA GLU A 243 -14.62 -0.98 8.84
C GLU A 243 -15.10 -1.03 10.29
N THR A 244 -14.99 0.10 10.99
CA THR A 244 -15.51 0.22 12.36
C THR A 244 -17.03 0.04 12.40
N ARG A 245 -17.76 0.61 11.43
CA ARG A 245 -19.22 0.46 11.32
C ARG A 245 -19.62 -0.98 10.98
N LEU A 246 -18.97 -1.58 10.02
CA LEU A 246 -19.22 -2.97 9.62
C LEU A 246 -18.95 -3.94 10.76
N THR A 247 -17.83 -3.75 11.49
CA THR A 247 -17.49 -4.57 12.66
C THR A 247 -18.56 -4.46 13.76
N ARG A 248 -19.04 -3.23 14.05
CA ARG A 248 -20.10 -3.02 15.04
C ARG A 248 -21.43 -3.59 14.58
N LEU A 249 -21.77 -3.43 13.31
CA LEU A 249 -23.00 -3.96 12.73
C LEU A 249 -23.01 -5.50 12.81
N GLY A 250 -21.90 -6.14 12.43
CA GLY A 250 -21.76 -7.60 12.58
C GLY A 250 -21.99 -8.06 14.02
N ARG A 251 -21.39 -7.41 15.01
CA ARG A 251 -21.60 -7.75 16.44
C ARG A 251 -23.04 -7.57 16.90
N ILE A 252 -23.72 -6.54 16.42
CA ILE A 252 -25.13 -6.34 16.73
C ILE A 252 -25.96 -7.48 16.14
N LEU A 253 -25.70 -7.84 14.89
CA LEU A 253 -26.40 -8.95 14.23
C LEU A 253 -26.13 -10.29 14.93
N ASP A 254 -24.89 -10.55 15.32
CA ASP A 254 -24.51 -11.77 16.06
C ASP A 254 -25.22 -11.84 17.42
N ALA A 255 -25.23 -10.74 18.18
CA ALA A 255 -25.91 -10.68 19.46
C ALA A 255 -27.45 -10.87 19.36
N HIS A 256 -28.02 -10.52 18.21
CA HIS A 256 -29.47 -10.67 17.96
C HIS A 256 -29.83 -11.99 17.27
N SER A 257 -28.85 -12.70 16.70
CA SER A 257 -29.08 -14.06 16.17
C SER A 257 -29.41 -15.06 17.29
N GLU A 258 -28.94 -14.79 18.52
CA GLU A 258 -29.22 -15.56 19.74
C GLU A 258 -29.93 -14.67 20.78
N PRO A 259 -31.21 -14.34 20.57
CA PRO A 259 -31.91 -13.42 21.45
C PRO A 259 -32.09 -13.98 22.84
N ALA A 260 -31.85 -13.16 23.85
CA ALA A 260 -32.16 -13.54 25.24
C ALA A 260 -33.69 -13.68 25.39
N MET A 261 -34.09 -14.65 26.20
CA MET A 261 -35.50 -14.87 26.52
C MET A 261 -35.78 -14.39 27.95
N GLY A 262 -36.77 -13.55 28.11
CA GLY A 262 -37.37 -13.22 29.38
C GLY A 262 -38.33 -14.34 29.79
N VAL A 263 -38.06 -15.04 30.87
CA VAL A 263 -38.93 -16.09 31.38
C VAL A 263 -39.39 -15.78 32.81
N PRO A 264 -40.63 -16.11 33.20
CA PRO A 264 -41.06 -16.00 34.60
C PRO A 264 -40.15 -16.78 35.52
N ALA A 265 -39.88 -16.26 36.74
CA ALA A 265 -38.92 -16.87 37.66
C ALA A 265 -39.36 -18.29 38.14
N ASP A 266 -40.63 -18.56 38.13
CA ASP A 266 -41.25 -19.85 38.47
C ASP A 266 -41.18 -20.88 37.33
N ALA A 267 -40.96 -20.44 36.08
CA ALA A 267 -40.69 -21.32 34.93
C ALA A 267 -39.24 -21.83 34.89
N ILE A 268 -38.39 -21.38 35.81
CA ILE A 268 -36.98 -21.75 35.88
C ILE A 268 -36.82 -22.88 36.92
N SER A 269 -36.33 -24.04 36.49
CA SER A 269 -35.93 -25.12 37.40
C SER A 269 -34.41 -25.06 37.65
N LYS A 270 -34.01 -25.48 38.86
CA LYS A 270 -32.58 -25.66 39.16
C LYS A 270 -32.28 -27.17 39.23
N ASP A 271 -31.22 -27.57 38.55
CA ASP A 271 -30.70 -28.91 38.67
C ASP A 271 -30.29 -29.16 40.17
N PRO A 272 -30.88 -30.15 40.84
CA PRO A 272 -30.60 -30.39 42.25
C PRO A 272 -29.15 -30.81 42.53
N ASN A 273 -28.40 -31.28 41.52
CA ASN A 273 -27.03 -31.78 41.69
C ASN A 273 -25.99 -30.71 41.35
N THR A 274 -26.24 -29.88 40.37
CA THR A 274 -25.27 -28.90 39.86
C THR A 274 -25.61 -27.45 40.22
N GLY A 275 -26.85 -27.18 40.63
CA GLY A 275 -27.36 -25.84 40.88
C GLY A 275 -27.55 -25.01 39.59
N ALA A 276 -27.30 -25.61 38.42
CA ALA A 276 -27.45 -24.95 37.14
C ALA A 276 -28.92 -24.59 36.88
N VAL A 277 -29.11 -23.40 36.36
CA VAL A 277 -30.43 -22.91 35.95
C VAL A 277 -30.83 -23.60 34.65
N MET A 278 -31.95 -24.30 34.65
CA MET A 278 -32.46 -25.01 33.48
C MET A 278 -33.79 -24.41 33.04
N PHE A 279 -33.88 -24.15 31.76
CA PHE A 279 -35.13 -23.79 31.08
C PHE A 279 -35.22 -24.64 29.80
N ASP A 280 -36.32 -25.36 29.64
CA ASP A 280 -36.54 -26.17 28.44
C ASP A 280 -37.07 -25.31 27.31
N SER A 281 -36.15 -24.75 26.50
CA SER A 281 -36.46 -23.95 25.32
C SER A 281 -37.02 -24.77 24.15
N SER A 282 -36.97 -26.10 24.22
CA SER A 282 -37.53 -27.00 23.19
C SER A 282 -39.03 -27.30 23.40
N ALA A 283 -39.55 -26.99 24.56
CA ALA A 283 -40.96 -27.17 24.86
C ALA A 283 -41.84 -26.23 23.99
N LYS A 284 -42.72 -26.80 23.22
CA LYS A 284 -43.67 -26.02 22.38
C LYS A 284 -44.90 -25.52 23.14
N VAL A 285 -45.08 -26.01 24.36
CA VAL A 285 -46.24 -25.67 25.21
C VAL A 285 -45.69 -25.36 26.62
N PHE A 286 -45.96 -24.14 27.06
CA PHE A 286 -45.62 -23.69 28.41
C PHE A 286 -46.92 -23.61 29.22
N PRO A 287 -47.07 -24.37 30.33
CA PRO A 287 -48.18 -24.20 31.26
C PRO A 287 -48.02 -22.82 31.93
N MET A 288 -49.09 -22.03 31.89
CA MET A 288 -49.14 -20.69 32.48
C MET A 288 -50.26 -20.63 33.49
N GLU A 289 -50.01 -20.04 34.64
CA GLU A 289 -51.03 -19.71 35.63
C GLU A 289 -51.75 -18.40 35.28
N GLU A 290 -52.94 -18.21 35.80
CA GLU A 290 -53.72 -17.01 35.55
C GLU A 290 -52.96 -15.76 36.09
N GLY A 291 -52.63 -14.83 35.20
CA GLY A 291 -51.87 -13.61 35.51
C GLY A 291 -50.39 -13.68 35.24
N GLN A 292 -49.83 -14.81 34.79
CA GLN A 292 -48.44 -14.92 34.38
C GLN A 292 -48.23 -14.33 32.95
N GLN A 293 -47.08 -13.69 32.76
CA GLN A 293 -46.70 -13.24 31.41
C GLN A 293 -45.99 -14.36 30.63
N PRO A 294 -46.31 -14.54 29.33
CA PRO A 294 -45.65 -15.55 28.53
C PRO A 294 -44.14 -15.27 28.41
N PRO A 295 -43.32 -16.31 28.19
CA PRO A 295 -41.91 -16.11 27.81
C PRO A 295 -41.86 -15.23 26.57
N VAL A 296 -41.06 -14.17 26.61
CA VAL A 296 -40.89 -13.20 25.56
C VAL A 296 -39.44 -13.10 25.16
N TYR A 297 -39.19 -13.20 23.85
CA TYR A 297 -37.85 -12.88 23.36
C TYR A 297 -37.59 -11.38 23.54
N ILE A 298 -36.46 -11.06 24.13
CA ILE A 298 -35.98 -9.69 24.25
C ILE A 298 -35.40 -9.32 22.89
N THR A 299 -36.22 -8.80 22.01
CA THR A 299 -35.79 -8.32 20.69
C THR A 299 -35.54 -6.83 20.74
N TRP A 300 -34.47 -6.39 20.09
CA TRP A 300 -34.16 -4.99 19.93
C TRP A 300 -34.54 -4.55 18.50
N ASP A 301 -35.42 -3.58 18.41
CA ASP A 301 -35.73 -2.93 17.13
C ASP A 301 -34.66 -1.84 16.85
N GLY A 302 -33.46 -2.31 16.56
CA GLY A 302 -32.39 -1.42 16.16
C GLY A 302 -32.61 -0.96 14.72
N GLN A 303 -32.77 0.33 14.54
CA GLN A 303 -32.92 0.95 13.21
C GLN A 303 -31.65 0.70 12.34
N LEU A 304 -31.43 -0.56 11.95
CA LEU A 304 -30.26 -1.00 11.16
C LEU A 304 -30.25 -0.30 9.78
N SER A 305 -31.40 0.14 9.29
CA SER A 305 -31.54 0.92 8.05
C SER A 305 -30.65 2.17 8.03
N ALA A 306 -30.57 2.91 9.14
CA ALA A 306 -29.71 4.07 9.25
C ALA A 306 -28.20 3.70 9.16
N SER A 307 -27.82 2.55 9.73
CA SER A 307 -26.45 2.05 9.63
C SER A 307 -26.09 1.61 8.20
N PHE A 308 -27.00 0.96 7.50
CA PHE A 308 -26.79 0.61 6.08
C PHE A 308 -26.72 1.84 5.18
N GLN A 309 -27.53 2.88 5.44
CA GLN A 309 -27.47 4.15 4.72
C GLN A 309 -26.14 4.86 4.96
N GLU A 310 -25.62 4.88 6.20
CA GLU A 310 -24.29 5.43 6.49
C GLU A 310 -23.19 4.66 5.75
N ILE A 311 -23.24 3.33 5.73
CA ILE A 311 -22.29 2.50 5.00
C ILE A 311 -22.35 2.80 3.50
N ALA A 312 -23.53 2.87 2.90
CA ALA A 312 -23.70 3.21 1.49
C ALA A 312 -23.12 4.60 1.18
N PHE A 313 -23.41 5.61 2.00
CA PHE A 313 -22.84 6.94 1.87
C PHE A 313 -21.31 6.93 1.95
N LEU A 314 -20.71 6.22 2.92
CA LEU A 314 -19.27 6.10 3.05
C LEU A 314 -18.62 5.41 1.84
N MET A 315 -19.28 4.40 1.27
CA MET A 315 -18.84 3.76 0.03
C MET A 315 -18.86 4.72 -1.16
N ASP A 316 -19.92 5.51 -1.31
CA ASP A 316 -20.00 6.53 -2.36
C ASP A 316 -18.91 7.58 -2.21
N GLN A 317 -18.62 8.03 -0.98
CA GLN A 317 -17.52 8.96 -0.70
C GLN A 317 -16.15 8.33 -0.99
N LEU A 318 -15.97 7.03 -0.68
CA LEU A 318 -14.73 6.32 -0.99
C LEU A 318 -14.49 6.28 -2.50
N TYR A 319 -15.48 5.94 -3.32
CA TYR A 319 -15.37 5.99 -4.78
C TYR A 319 -15.07 7.41 -5.29
N ALA A 320 -15.77 8.41 -4.78
CA ALA A 320 -15.58 9.79 -5.21
C ALA A 320 -14.17 10.32 -4.90
N LEU A 321 -13.67 10.11 -3.67
CA LEU A 321 -12.37 10.61 -3.24
C LEU A 321 -11.19 9.79 -3.79
N SER A 322 -11.38 8.50 -4.03
CA SER A 322 -10.36 7.67 -4.70
C SER A 322 -10.34 7.87 -6.23
N GLU A 323 -11.25 8.68 -6.76
CA GLU A 323 -11.42 8.88 -8.21
C GLU A 323 -11.69 7.56 -8.95
N THR A 324 -12.43 6.64 -8.30
CA THR A 324 -12.79 5.35 -8.86
C THR A 324 -14.31 5.21 -9.05
N CYS A 325 -14.74 4.07 -9.52
CA CYS A 325 -16.14 3.73 -9.65
C CYS A 325 -16.35 2.22 -9.44
N PRO A 326 -17.54 1.75 -9.09
CA PRO A 326 -17.83 0.32 -8.93
C PRO A 326 -17.45 -0.53 -10.15
N GLN A 327 -17.61 0.01 -11.36
CA GLN A 327 -17.27 -0.67 -12.61
C GLN A 327 -15.77 -0.95 -12.76
N ALA A 328 -14.92 -0.09 -12.23
CA ALA A 328 -13.46 -0.32 -12.21
C ALA A 328 -13.07 -1.58 -11.41
N PHE A 329 -13.96 -2.03 -10.53
CA PHE A 329 -13.81 -3.25 -9.73
C PHE A 329 -14.69 -4.42 -10.20
N GLY A 330 -15.24 -4.33 -11.43
CA GLY A 330 -16.07 -5.37 -12.01
C GLY A 330 -17.49 -5.45 -11.45
N GLN A 331 -17.95 -4.43 -10.73
CA GLN A 331 -19.31 -4.39 -10.19
C GLN A 331 -20.28 -3.79 -11.23
N SER A 332 -21.40 -4.45 -11.47
CA SER A 332 -22.51 -3.92 -12.27
C SER A 332 -23.58 -3.32 -11.35
N ILE A 333 -24.00 -2.09 -11.62
CA ILE A 333 -25.02 -1.41 -10.79
C ILE A 333 -26.44 -1.86 -11.14
N SER A 334 -26.71 -2.38 -12.32
CA SER A 334 -28.07 -2.53 -12.82
C SER A 334 -28.44 -3.86 -13.46
N GLY A 335 -27.69 -4.92 -13.37
CA GLY A 335 -28.04 -6.23 -13.95
C GLY A 335 -28.45 -6.23 -15.44
N THR A 336 -28.49 -5.07 -16.10
CA THR A 336 -28.77 -4.87 -17.52
C THR A 336 -27.48 -4.57 -18.26
N ALA A 337 -27.35 -5.06 -19.49
CA ALA A 337 -26.22 -4.76 -20.34
C ALA A 337 -26.12 -3.24 -20.60
N GLU A 338 -25.06 -2.62 -20.07
CA GLU A 338 -24.79 -1.20 -20.31
C GLU A 338 -24.16 -1.01 -21.70
N SER A 339 -24.46 0.11 -22.36
CA SER A 339 -23.78 0.46 -23.61
C SER A 339 -22.31 0.81 -23.35
N GLY A 340 -21.41 0.52 -24.30
CA GLY A 340 -20.00 0.88 -24.16
C GLY A 340 -19.77 2.37 -23.90
N THR A 341 -20.63 3.26 -24.43
CA THR A 341 -20.59 4.71 -24.17
C THR A 341 -20.92 5.04 -22.71
N SER A 342 -21.94 4.39 -22.13
CA SER A 342 -22.31 4.58 -20.73
C SER A 342 -21.19 4.12 -19.80
N LEU A 343 -20.60 2.94 -20.08
CA LEU A 343 -19.48 2.41 -19.32
C LEU A 343 -18.26 3.36 -19.38
N ARG A 344 -17.95 3.89 -20.57
CA ARG A 344 -16.83 4.84 -20.75
C ARG A 344 -17.05 6.13 -19.97
N LEU A 345 -18.27 6.66 -19.92
CA LEU A 345 -18.59 7.84 -19.11
C LEU A 345 -18.40 7.57 -17.61
N ARG A 346 -18.78 6.40 -17.11
CA ARG A 346 -18.58 6.03 -15.71
C ARG A 346 -17.11 5.81 -15.35
N MET A 347 -16.33 5.29 -16.31
CA MET A 347 -14.87 5.11 -16.16
C MET A 347 -14.08 6.42 -16.35
N MET A 348 -14.73 7.57 -16.57
CA MET A 348 -14.02 8.82 -16.87
C MET A 348 -13.08 9.24 -15.72
N ALA A 349 -13.50 9.14 -14.46
CA ALA A 349 -12.68 9.55 -13.32
C ALA A 349 -11.39 8.71 -13.20
N PRO A 350 -11.41 7.36 -13.16
CA PRO A 350 -10.18 6.57 -13.14
C PRO A 350 -9.32 6.77 -14.38
N LEU A 351 -9.89 6.93 -15.58
CA LEU A 351 -9.12 7.19 -16.79
C LEU A 351 -8.41 8.56 -16.75
N LYS A 352 -9.07 9.61 -16.25
CA LYS A 352 -8.44 10.92 -16.07
C LYS A 352 -7.35 10.91 -15.01
N ARG A 353 -7.48 10.11 -13.98
CA ARG A 353 -6.41 9.90 -13.01
C ARG A 353 -5.20 9.20 -13.65
N VAL A 354 -5.41 8.16 -14.46
CA VAL A 354 -4.33 7.50 -15.22
C VAL A 354 -3.63 8.49 -16.13
N GLU A 355 -4.36 9.32 -16.90
CA GLU A 355 -3.76 10.37 -17.73
C GLU A 355 -2.87 11.33 -16.92
N ARG A 356 -3.32 11.72 -15.73
CA ARG A 356 -2.55 12.58 -14.81
C ARG A 356 -1.29 11.88 -14.28
N LEU A 357 -1.38 10.61 -13.89
CA LEU A 357 -0.22 9.81 -13.44
C LEU A 357 0.82 9.69 -14.55
N ARG A 358 0.40 9.50 -15.79
CA ARG A 358 1.29 9.40 -16.96
C ARG A 358 2.13 10.63 -17.20
N LEU A 359 1.73 11.82 -16.72
CA LEU A 359 2.58 13.02 -16.78
C LEU A 359 3.92 12.83 -16.06
N ASN A 360 3.94 12.07 -14.97
CA ASN A 360 5.16 11.74 -14.23
C ASN A 360 5.78 10.41 -14.70
N ILE A 361 4.96 9.44 -15.08
CA ILE A 361 5.40 8.08 -15.41
C ILE A 361 6.04 8.02 -16.80
N ASP A 362 5.42 8.60 -17.83
CA ASP A 362 5.91 8.49 -19.20
C ASP A 362 7.35 9.04 -19.37
N PRO A 363 7.72 10.21 -18.81
CA PRO A 363 9.12 10.67 -18.85
C PRO A 363 10.08 9.76 -18.09
N ALA A 364 9.65 9.24 -16.91
CA ALA A 364 10.47 8.34 -16.12
C ALA A 364 10.67 7.00 -16.84
N LEU A 365 9.62 6.46 -17.47
CA LEU A 365 9.70 5.22 -18.25
C LEU A 365 10.61 5.39 -19.48
N LYS A 366 10.50 6.51 -20.21
CA LYS A 366 11.42 6.82 -21.31
C LYS A 366 12.87 6.85 -20.84
N LYS A 367 13.12 7.51 -19.70
CA LYS A 367 14.46 7.55 -19.10
C LYS A 367 14.95 6.16 -18.72
N LEU A 368 14.08 5.32 -18.14
CA LEU A 368 14.39 3.94 -17.75
C LEU A 368 14.82 3.11 -18.98
N VAL A 369 14.02 3.14 -20.05
CA VAL A 369 14.32 2.41 -21.28
C VAL A 369 15.60 2.93 -21.95
N TRP A 370 15.79 4.24 -21.96
CA TRP A 370 17.02 4.84 -22.49
C TRP A 370 18.26 4.42 -21.70
N THR A 371 18.18 4.40 -20.36
CA THR A 371 19.29 3.98 -19.50
C THR A 371 19.64 2.50 -19.72
N LEU A 372 18.62 1.64 -19.80
CA LEU A 372 18.80 0.22 -20.09
C LEU A 372 19.40 -0.01 -21.48
N ALA A 373 18.94 0.72 -22.49
CA ALA A 373 19.49 0.64 -23.85
C ALA A 373 20.98 1.03 -23.88
N LYS A 374 21.35 2.09 -23.16
CA LYS A 374 22.76 2.51 -23.05
C LYS A 374 23.61 1.46 -22.35
N LEU A 375 23.14 0.91 -21.24
CA LEU A 375 23.83 -0.20 -20.56
C LEU A 375 23.95 -1.46 -21.44
N GLY A 376 22.98 -1.70 -22.34
CA GLY A 376 23.02 -2.77 -23.34
C GLY A 376 23.76 -2.41 -24.62
N ASN A 377 24.52 -1.30 -24.65
CA ASN A 377 25.24 -0.81 -25.83
C ASN A 377 24.35 -0.54 -27.07
N ILE A 378 23.05 -0.28 -26.84
CA ILE A 378 22.12 0.15 -27.89
C ILE A 378 22.13 1.68 -27.94
N ASN A 379 22.60 2.26 -29.03
CA ASN A 379 22.69 3.72 -29.14
C ASN A 379 21.34 4.31 -29.54
N LEU A 380 20.65 4.92 -28.59
CA LEU A 380 19.45 5.72 -28.81
C LEU A 380 19.82 7.20 -28.77
N GLU A 381 19.35 7.96 -29.75
CA GLU A 381 19.44 9.44 -29.67
C GLU A 381 18.51 9.93 -28.53
N PRO A 382 18.95 10.90 -27.72
CA PRO A 382 18.10 11.54 -26.73
C PRO A 382 16.97 12.29 -27.44
N GLN A 383 15.72 11.92 -27.12
CA GLN A 383 14.52 12.64 -27.61
C GLN A 383 14.09 13.70 -26.60
#